data_2264059517bc6c6ef9f2cbc8bb8fe2d7
#
_entry.id   2264059517bc6c6ef9f2cbc8bb8fe2d7
#
_cell.length_a   1.000
_cell.length_b   1.000
_cell.length_c   1.000
_cell.angle_alpha   90.00
_cell.angle_beta   90.00
_cell.angle_gamma   90.00
#
_symmetry.space_group_name_H-M   'P 1'
#
loop_
_entity.id
_entity.type
_entity.pdbx_description
1 polymer ?
#
loop_
_entity_poly.entity_id
_entity_poly.type
_entity_poly.pdbx_seq_one_letter_code
_entity_poly.pdbx_strand_id
1 'polypeptide(L)'
;MADPLERYRPRDRVLARSILDRLIDEAPDRAFDPPMNLADQVRDMRESIRRDLEALLNTRRCPEAPPAILAELKDALVSYGVDGMVSANLVTDEAKLKLAQMIERRISLFETRLSDVRVTILKSRTMTERALRMRIQASFRLHEGMPPISFESTIDPSTQRFLVEAANG
;
A
#
# COMPACT_ATOMS: atom_id res chain seq x y z
N MET A 1 -8.91 12.70 -28.72
CA MET A 1 -8.15 11.56 -28.20
C MET A 1 -9.03 10.93 -27.16
N ALA A 2 -9.51 9.68 -27.37
CA ALA A 2 -10.41 9.04 -26.41
C ALA A 2 -9.62 8.77 -25.10
N ASP A 3 -10.25 9.07 -23.97
CA ASP A 3 -9.68 8.82 -22.65
C ASP A 3 -9.36 7.31 -22.53
N PRO A 4 -8.11 6.91 -22.22
CA PRO A 4 -7.75 5.51 -22.02
C PRO A 4 -8.63 4.81 -20.97
N LEU A 5 -9.18 5.57 -20.01
CA LEU A 5 -10.05 5.07 -18.95
C LEU A 5 -11.48 4.80 -19.41
N GLU A 6 -11.91 5.33 -20.58
CA GLU A 6 -13.25 5.02 -21.11
C GLU A 6 -13.46 3.55 -21.44
N ARG A 7 -12.40 2.81 -21.73
CA ARG A 7 -12.45 1.36 -22.02
C ARG A 7 -12.78 0.51 -20.79
N TYR A 8 -12.60 1.08 -19.60
CA TYR A 8 -12.67 0.38 -18.32
C TYR A 8 -13.85 0.82 -17.46
N ARG A 9 -14.94 1.26 -18.08
CA ARG A 9 -16.17 1.56 -17.34
C ARG A 9 -16.64 0.29 -16.63
N PRO A 10 -16.59 0.20 -15.29
CA PRO A 10 -17.22 -0.88 -14.56
C PRO A 10 -18.71 -0.90 -14.96
N ARG A 11 -19.30 -2.09 -15.03
CA ARG A 11 -20.76 -2.23 -15.25
C ARG A 11 -21.55 -1.47 -14.19
N ASP A 12 -21.03 -1.41 -12.97
CA ASP A 12 -21.49 -0.53 -11.89
C ASP A 12 -20.55 0.67 -11.84
N ARG A 13 -21.07 1.84 -12.12
CA ARG A 13 -20.36 3.11 -12.34
C ARG A 13 -19.51 3.62 -11.17
N VAL A 14 -19.31 2.83 -10.13
CA VAL A 14 -18.58 3.21 -8.92
C VAL A 14 -17.50 2.18 -8.63
N LEU A 15 -16.24 2.62 -8.53
CA LEU A 15 -15.15 1.79 -8.05
C LEU A 15 -15.44 1.35 -6.61
N ALA A 16 -15.14 0.09 -6.30
CA ALA A 16 -15.39 -0.45 -4.96
C ALA A 16 -14.52 0.27 -3.92
N ARG A 17 -15.13 1.16 -3.15
CA ARG A 17 -14.50 1.83 -1.99
C ARG A 17 -14.43 0.84 -0.83
N SER A 18 -13.40 0.97 0.03
CA SER A 18 -13.34 0.20 1.27
C SER A 18 -14.55 0.53 2.17
N ILE A 19 -14.86 -0.36 3.12
CA ILE A 19 -15.94 -0.11 4.08
C ILE A 19 -15.65 1.16 4.88
N LEU A 20 -14.40 1.36 5.28
CA LEU A 20 -13.98 2.56 6.01
C LEU A 20 -14.19 3.83 5.18
N ASP A 21 -13.80 3.83 3.91
CA ASP A 21 -13.97 4.98 3.03
C ASP A 21 -15.44 5.33 2.78
N ARG A 22 -16.34 4.34 2.90
CA ARG A 22 -17.79 4.55 2.78
C ARG A 22 -18.41 5.10 4.06
N LEU A 23 -17.75 4.95 5.19
CA LEU A 23 -18.19 5.47 6.49
C LEU A 23 -17.64 6.86 6.78
N ILE A 24 -16.58 7.27 6.08
CA ILE A 24 -16.01 8.62 6.19
C ILE A 24 -16.85 9.54 5.29
N ASP A 25 -17.47 10.52 5.93
CA ASP A 25 -18.23 11.61 5.28
C ASP A 25 -17.41 12.90 5.43
N GLU A 26 -16.89 13.41 4.31
CA GLU A 26 -16.09 14.65 4.27
C GLU A 26 -16.97 15.90 4.20
N ALA A 27 -18.28 15.75 3.95
CA ALA A 27 -19.22 16.86 3.81
C ALA A 27 -20.55 16.58 4.53
N PRO A 28 -20.56 16.43 5.87
CA PRO A 28 -21.74 16.03 6.65
C PRO A 28 -22.92 16.99 6.54
N ASP A 29 -22.67 18.22 6.09
CA ASP A 29 -23.71 19.23 5.85
C ASP A 29 -24.53 19.00 4.56
N ARG A 30 -24.10 18.04 3.71
CA ARG A 30 -24.78 17.73 2.44
C ARG A 30 -25.51 16.40 2.55
N ALA A 31 -26.79 16.40 2.17
CA ALA A 31 -27.61 15.19 2.16
C ALA A 31 -27.19 14.15 1.09
N PHE A 32 -26.46 14.57 0.04
CA PHE A 32 -26.00 13.70 -1.04
C PHE A 32 -24.63 14.16 -1.55
N ASP A 33 -23.74 13.21 -1.79
CA ASP A 33 -22.47 13.45 -2.45
C ASP A 33 -22.68 13.76 -3.94
N PRO A 34 -21.91 14.69 -4.51
CA PRO A 34 -21.95 14.95 -5.94
C PRO A 34 -21.44 13.71 -6.71
N PRO A 35 -21.99 13.43 -7.90
CA PRO A 35 -21.51 12.33 -8.72
C PRO A 35 -20.06 12.57 -9.11
N MET A 36 -19.19 11.60 -8.80
CA MET A 36 -17.77 11.64 -9.12
C MET A 36 -17.52 11.07 -10.51
N ASN A 37 -16.64 11.72 -11.27
CA ASN A 37 -16.14 11.15 -12.52
C ASN A 37 -15.15 10.00 -12.25
N LEU A 38 -14.84 9.19 -13.26
CA LEU A 38 -13.98 8.01 -13.10
C LEU A 38 -12.56 8.40 -12.65
N ALA A 39 -12.03 9.52 -13.15
CA ALA A 39 -10.68 9.97 -12.77
C ALA A 39 -10.59 10.34 -11.28
N ASP A 40 -11.60 11.00 -10.75
CA ASP A 40 -11.68 11.32 -9.32
C ASP A 40 -11.83 10.06 -8.48
N GLN A 41 -12.65 9.11 -8.91
CA GLN A 41 -12.80 7.81 -8.21
C GLN A 41 -11.47 7.04 -8.16
N VAL A 42 -10.69 7.04 -9.25
CA VAL A 42 -9.36 6.42 -9.30
C VAL A 42 -8.39 7.12 -8.35
N ARG A 43 -8.41 8.46 -8.33
CA ARG A 43 -7.56 9.25 -7.44
C ARG A 43 -7.88 8.94 -5.98
N ASP A 44 -9.15 8.91 -5.60
CA ASP A 44 -9.58 8.59 -4.24
C ASP A 44 -9.22 7.17 -3.84
N MET A 45 -9.40 6.20 -4.75
CA MET A 45 -8.98 4.82 -4.50
C MET A 45 -7.46 4.75 -4.28
N ARG A 46 -6.65 5.48 -5.07
CA ARG A 46 -5.20 5.54 -4.88
C ARG A 46 -4.83 6.11 -3.52
N GLU A 47 -5.49 7.19 -3.10
CA GLU A 47 -5.25 7.80 -1.80
C GLU A 47 -5.70 6.89 -0.64
N SER A 48 -6.82 6.22 -0.78
CA SER A 48 -7.26 5.20 0.18
C SER A 48 -6.22 4.08 0.34
N ILE A 49 -5.73 3.53 -0.77
CA ILE A 49 -4.69 2.49 -0.75
C ILE A 49 -3.38 3.05 -0.16
N ARG A 50 -2.97 4.27 -0.51
CA ARG A 50 -1.79 4.91 0.07
C ARG A 50 -1.87 4.97 1.60
N ARG A 51 -2.99 5.44 2.13
CA ARG A 51 -3.25 5.53 3.57
C ARG A 51 -3.22 4.15 4.23
N ASP A 52 -3.85 3.16 3.61
CA ASP A 52 -3.92 1.80 4.15
C ASP A 52 -2.55 1.11 4.13
N LEU A 53 -1.74 1.33 3.07
CA LEU A 53 -0.34 0.90 3.01
C LEU A 53 0.51 1.56 4.10
N GLU A 54 0.34 2.87 4.31
CA GLU A 54 1.06 3.59 5.36
C GLU A 54 0.68 3.05 6.75
N ALA A 55 -0.60 2.79 7.00
CA ALA A 55 -1.07 2.18 8.23
C ALA A 55 -0.49 0.77 8.44
N LEU A 56 -0.50 -0.08 7.40
CA LEU A 56 0.07 -1.43 7.44
C LEU A 56 1.57 -1.40 7.78
N LEU A 57 2.32 -0.55 7.10
CA LEU A 57 3.78 -0.45 7.27
C LEU A 57 4.17 0.17 8.61
N ASN A 58 3.35 1.05 9.17
CA ASN A 58 3.59 1.67 10.48
C ASN A 58 3.03 0.85 11.65
N THR A 59 2.28 -0.20 11.40
CA THR A 59 1.78 -1.09 12.44
C THR A 59 2.86 -2.14 12.77
N ARG A 60 3.25 -2.22 14.03
CA ARG A 60 4.16 -3.27 14.51
C ARG A 60 3.40 -4.56 14.73
N ARG A 61 3.87 -5.61 14.11
CA ARG A 61 3.35 -6.96 14.36
C ARG A 61 3.61 -7.40 15.79
N CYS A 62 2.70 -8.22 16.33
CA CYS A 62 2.92 -8.90 17.61
C CYS A 62 4.24 -9.72 17.56
N PRO A 63 5.15 -9.56 18.51
CA PRO A 63 6.43 -10.28 18.53
C PRO A 63 6.24 -11.79 18.77
N GLU A 64 5.13 -12.20 19.37
CA GLU A 64 4.79 -13.60 19.55
C GLU A 64 4.33 -14.21 18.23
N ALA A 65 5.06 -15.22 17.76
CA ALA A 65 4.63 -15.99 16.60
C ALA A 65 3.44 -16.89 16.99
N PRO A 66 2.41 -16.97 16.14
CA PRO A 66 1.33 -17.93 16.36
C PRO A 66 1.87 -19.36 16.49
N PRO A 67 1.26 -20.21 17.33
CA PRO A 67 1.66 -21.60 17.45
C PRO A 67 1.69 -22.30 16.09
N ALA A 68 2.75 -23.06 15.82
CA ALA A 68 2.96 -23.71 14.52
C ALA A 68 1.81 -24.65 14.12
N ILE A 69 1.09 -25.20 15.09
CA ILE A 69 -0.08 -26.06 14.89
C ILE A 69 -1.27 -25.31 14.28
N LEU A 70 -1.31 -23.97 14.43
CA LEU A 70 -2.37 -23.11 13.91
C LEU A 70 -1.83 -22.37 12.69
N ALA A 71 -1.58 -23.09 11.61
CA ALA A 71 -0.94 -22.57 10.40
C ALA A 71 -1.69 -21.36 9.80
N GLU A 72 -3.03 -21.36 9.87
CA GLU A 72 -3.89 -20.30 9.35
C GLU A 72 -3.69 -18.93 10.06
N LEU A 73 -3.23 -18.96 11.32
CA LEU A 73 -2.97 -17.72 12.05
C LEU A 73 -1.76 -16.93 11.50
N LYS A 74 -0.90 -17.55 10.71
CA LYS A 74 0.23 -16.85 10.08
C LYS A 74 -0.22 -15.79 9.09
N ASP A 75 -1.37 -16.03 8.46
CA ASP A 75 -1.94 -15.18 7.42
C ASP A 75 -3.25 -14.50 7.88
N ALA A 76 -3.59 -14.64 9.16
CA ALA A 76 -4.74 -13.98 9.78
C ALA A 76 -4.40 -12.56 10.28
N LEU A 77 -5.43 -11.81 10.66
CA LEU A 77 -5.33 -10.43 11.15
C LEU A 77 -4.39 -10.27 12.37
N VAL A 78 -4.22 -11.32 13.19
CA VAL A 78 -3.26 -11.32 14.31
C VAL A 78 -1.81 -11.13 13.87
N SER A 79 -1.51 -11.37 12.60
CA SER A 79 -0.20 -11.16 12.00
C SER A 79 -0.10 -9.85 11.20
N TYR A 80 -1.08 -8.96 11.30
CA TYR A 80 -1.09 -7.67 10.63
C TYR A 80 0.11 -6.80 11.04
N GLY A 81 0.66 -6.07 10.07
CA GLY A 81 1.79 -5.17 10.28
C GLY A 81 3.14 -5.78 9.89
N VAL A 82 4.21 -5.05 10.19
CA VAL A 82 5.60 -5.40 9.89
C VAL A 82 6.37 -5.71 11.17
N ASP A 83 7.41 -6.53 11.04
CA ASP A 83 8.24 -6.90 12.20
C ASP A 83 9.04 -5.69 12.68
N GLY A 84 9.08 -5.45 14.01
CA GLY A 84 9.71 -4.27 14.61
C GLY A 84 11.24 -4.20 14.46
N MET A 85 11.88 -5.22 13.87
CA MET A 85 13.34 -5.28 13.64
C MET A 85 13.77 -4.70 12.28
N VAL A 86 12.88 -4.02 11.57
CA VAL A 86 13.14 -3.47 10.23
C VAL A 86 14.33 -2.50 10.19
N SER A 87 14.67 -1.87 11.32
CA SER A 87 15.69 -0.81 11.35
C SER A 87 17.09 -1.26 11.78
N ALA A 88 17.24 -2.43 12.37
CA ALA A 88 18.47 -2.75 13.10
C ALA A 88 19.69 -3.04 12.21
N ASN A 89 19.52 -3.50 10.94
CA ASN A 89 20.65 -3.92 10.11
C ASN A 89 20.39 -3.78 8.58
N LEU A 90 19.91 -2.63 8.12
CA LEU A 90 19.74 -2.37 6.67
C LEU A 90 21.06 -1.95 5.98
N VAL A 91 22.20 -2.38 6.50
CA VAL A 91 23.52 -2.04 5.96
C VAL A 91 23.85 -2.90 4.74
N THR A 92 23.44 -4.17 4.73
CA THR A 92 23.75 -5.11 3.65
C THR A 92 22.63 -5.14 2.61
N ASP A 93 23.01 -5.38 1.36
CA ASP A 93 22.02 -5.53 0.27
C ASP A 93 21.13 -6.75 0.45
N GLU A 94 21.64 -7.80 1.10
CA GLU A 94 20.85 -8.97 1.48
C GLU A 94 19.74 -8.63 2.50
N ALA A 95 20.07 -7.81 3.52
CA ALA A 95 19.08 -7.36 4.51
C ALA A 95 18.00 -6.49 3.87
N LYS A 96 18.39 -5.61 2.94
CA LYS A 96 17.46 -4.78 2.16
C LYS A 96 16.53 -5.64 1.31
N LEU A 97 17.07 -6.67 0.65
CA LEU A 97 16.27 -7.59 -0.17
C LEU A 97 15.27 -8.37 0.69
N LYS A 98 15.68 -8.89 1.83
CA LYS A 98 14.79 -9.57 2.79
C LYS A 98 13.67 -8.65 3.27
N LEU A 99 13.99 -7.38 3.55
CA LEU A 99 12.98 -6.38 3.91
C LEU A 99 11.98 -6.17 2.77
N ALA A 100 12.45 -5.97 1.53
CA ALA A 100 11.58 -5.77 0.38
C ALA A 100 10.63 -6.96 0.18
N GLN A 101 11.15 -8.20 0.24
CA GLN A 101 10.34 -9.41 0.13
C GLN A 101 9.31 -9.56 1.26
N MET A 102 9.70 -9.20 2.49
CA MET A 102 8.78 -9.22 3.63
C MET A 102 7.65 -8.22 3.43
N ILE A 103 7.95 -6.98 3.02
CA ILE A 103 6.95 -5.94 2.75
C ILE A 103 6.04 -6.37 1.59
N GLU A 104 6.61 -6.89 0.50
CA GLU A 104 5.86 -7.40 -0.67
C GLU A 104 4.85 -8.47 -0.25
N ARG A 105 5.28 -9.43 0.57
CA ARG A 105 4.39 -10.46 1.11
C ARG A 105 3.29 -9.88 2.00
N ARG A 106 3.61 -8.91 2.87
CA ARG A 106 2.62 -8.27 3.75
C ARG A 106 1.57 -7.50 2.98
N ILE A 107 1.99 -6.71 2.00
CA ILE A 107 1.06 -5.98 1.14
C ILE A 107 0.17 -6.96 0.36
N SER A 108 0.75 -8.00 -0.25
CA SER A 108 -0.01 -9.01 -1.00
C SER A 108 -1.05 -9.75 -0.16
N LEU A 109 -0.79 -9.89 1.15
CA LEU A 109 -1.68 -10.57 2.07
C LEU A 109 -2.82 -9.68 2.57
N PHE A 110 -2.51 -8.45 2.95
CA PHE A 110 -3.45 -7.57 3.65
C PHE A 110 -4.11 -6.53 2.76
N GLU A 111 -3.49 -6.16 1.63
CA GLU A 111 -4.09 -5.24 0.66
C GLU A 111 -4.68 -6.03 -0.51
N THR A 112 -5.88 -6.52 -0.32
CA THR A 112 -6.56 -7.43 -1.27
C THR A 112 -6.97 -6.76 -2.58
N ARG A 113 -6.98 -5.42 -2.65
CA ARG A 113 -7.29 -4.63 -3.86
C ARG A 113 -6.14 -4.66 -4.87
N LEU A 114 -4.93 -5.03 -4.41
CA LEU A 114 -3.72 -5.08 -5.22
C LEU A 114 -3.37 -6.50 -5.65
N SER A 115 -2.79 -6.62 -6.83
CA SER A 115 -2.15 -7.83 -7.35
C SER A 115 -0.77 -7.49 -7.90
N ASP A 116 0.05 -8.50 -8.13
CA ASP A 116 1.39 -8.38 -8.72
C ASP A 116 2.27 -7.36 -8.00
N VAL A 117 2.16 -7.33 -6.67
CA VAL A 117 2.91 -6.41 -5.83
C VAL A 117 4.40 -6.68 -5.96
N ARG A 118 5.17 -5.64 -6.25
CA ARG A 118 6.64 -5.66 -6.28
C ARG A 118 7.21 -4.50 -5.49
N VAL A 119 8.18 -4.82 -4.65
CA VAL A 119 8.88 -3.82 -3.82
C VAL A 119 10.34 -3.78 -4.23
N THR A 120 10.78 -2.61 -4.66
CA THR A 120 12.17 -2.39 -5.09
C THR A 120 12.83 -1.33 -4.21
N ILE A 121 13.98 -1.64 -3.66
CA ILE A 121 14.79 -0.67 -2.92
C ILE A 121 15.44 0.29 -3.91
N LEU A 122 15.25 1.58 -3.68
CA LEU A 122 15.86 2.64 -4.49
C LEU A 122 17.23 3.01 -3.93
N LYS A 123 18.12 3.39 -4.81
CA LYS A 123 19.43 3.93 -4.41
C LYS A 123 19.24 5.27 -3.69
N SER A 124 20.05 5.52 -2.66
CA SER A 124 20.10 6.83 -1.98
C SER A 124 20.45 7.92 -2.99
N ARG A 125 19.82 9.09 -2.86
CA ARG A 125 20.09 10.24 -3.73
C ARG A 125 21.43 10.87 -3.43
N THR A 126 21.85 10.82 -2.15
CA THR A 126 23.12 11.37 -1.67
C THR A 126 23.80 10.38 -0.73
N MET A 127 25.14 10.50 -0.59
CA MET A 127 25.91 9.64 0.33
C MET A 127 25.57 9.90 1.82
N THR A 128 24.96 11.03 2.12
CA THR A 128 24.56 11.43 3.49
C THR A 128 23.12 11.03 3.81
N GLU A 129 22.35 10.60 2.82
CA GLU A 129 20.96 10.17 3.01
C GLU A 129 20.93 8.84 3.76
N ARG A 130 20.46 8.88 5.01
CA ARG A 130 20.28 7.68 5.85
C ARG A 130 18.93 7.03 5.65
N ALA A 131 17.98 7.73 5.04
CA ALA A 131 16.65 7.23 4.77
C ALA A 131 16.68 6.12 3.72
N LEU A 132 16.04 5.01 3.99
CA LEU A 132 15.85 3.96 3.00
C LEU A 132 14.60 4.27 2.17
N ARG A 133 14.79 4.35 0.86
CA ARG A 133 13.71 4.58 -0.10
C ARG A 133 13.37 3.31 -0.82
N MET A 134 12.08 3.09 -1.02
CA MET A 134 11.58 1.96 -1.77
C MET A 134 10.44 2.40 -2.70
N ARG A 135 10.25 1.64 -3.78
CA ARG A 135 9.13 1.78 -4.69
C ARG A 135 8.26 0.55 -4.59
N ILE A 136 6.97 0.75 -4.41
CA ILE A 136 5.94 -0.27 -4.38
C ILE A 136 5.16 -0.15 -5.68
N GLN A 137 5.16 -1.19 -6.51
CA GLN A 137 4.42 -1.26 -7.76
C GLN A 137 3.40 -2.38 -7.67
N ALA A 138 2.20 -2.15 -8.17
CA ALA A 138 1.14 -3.15 -8.17
C ALA A 138 0.12 -2.87 -9.27
N SER A 139 -0.75 -3.85 -9.53
CA SER A 139 -1.91 -3.71 -10.40
C SER A 139 -3.20 -3.75 -9.58
N PHE A 140 -4.26 -3.10 -10.05
CA PHE A 140 -5.57 -3.22 -9.42
C PHE A 140 -6.19 -4.59 -9.73
N ARG A 141 -6.54 -5.36 -8.71
CA ARG A 141 -7.10 -6.71 -8.88
C ARG A 141 -8.48 -6.72 -9.52
N LEU A 142 -9.33 -5.76 -9.15
CA LEU A 142 -10.74 -5.73 -9.57
C LEU A 142 -10.97 -5.01 -10.90
N HIS A 143 -9.94 -4.42 -11.49
CA HIS A 143 -10.04 -3.60 -12.68
C HIS A 143 -8.93 -3.97 -13.66
N GLU A 144 -9.13 -5.11 -14.35
CA GLU A 144 -8.22 -5.55 -15.40
C GLU A 144 -8.05 -4.45 -16.47
N GLY A 145 -6.80 -4.18 -16.81
CA GLY A 145 -6.43 -3.21 -17.85
C GLY A 145 -6.26 -1.78 -17.37
N MET A 146 -6.49 -1.46 -16.10
CA MET A 146 -6.07 -0.18 -15.54
C MET A 146 -4.53 -0.10 -15.50
N PRO A 147 -3.96 1.10 -15.66
CA PRO A 147 -2.52 1.28 -15.56
C PRO A 147 -2.03 0.83 -14.17
N PRO A 148 -0.81 0.29 -14.08
CA PRO A 148 -0.23 -0.10 -12.80
C PRO A 148 -0.14 1.11 -11.86
N ILE A 149 -0.32 0.86 -10.58
CA ILE A 149 -0.19 1.86 -9.54
C ILE A 149 1.22 1.79 -8.95
N SER A 150 1.78 2.94 -8.64
CA SER A 150 3.10 3.02 -8.03
C SER A 150 3.07 3.98 -6.84
N PHE A 151 3.73 3.58 -5.76
CA PHE A 151 3.97 4.40 -4.58
C PHE A 151 5.46 4.44 -4.29
N GLU A 152 5.93 5.55 -3.77
CA GLU A 152 7.25 5.65 -3.16
C GLU A 152 7.08 5.66 -1.64
N SER A 153 7.89 4.88 -0.96
CA SER A 153 7.93 4.87 0.50
C SER A 153 9.33 5.16 0.99
N THR A 154 9.40 5.98 2.03
CA THR A 154 10.64 6.35 2.69
C THR A 154 10.58 5.91 4.14
N ILE A 155 11.63 5.24 4.62
CA ILE A 155 11.79 4.89 6.03
C ILE A 155 12.75 5.86 6.66
N ASP A 156 12.29 6.58 7.67
CA ASP A 156 13.17 7.37 8.54
C ASP A 156 13.84 6.45 9.58
N PRO A 157 15.16 6.30 9.56
CA PRO A 157 15.87 5.40 10.46
C PRO A 157 15.79 5.83 11.93
N SER A 158 15.52 7.11 12.21
CA SER A 158 15.46 7.65 13.57
C SER A 158 14.11 7.34 14.24
N THR A 159 13.02 7.51 13.52
CA THR A 159 11.65 7.27 13.99
C THR A 159 11.12 5.90 13.64
N GLN A 160 11.79 5.19 12.72
CA GLN A 160 11.35 3.91 12.14
C GLN A 160 9.97 4.00 11.48
N ARG A 161 9.58 5.19 11.04
CA ARG A 161 8.32 5.42 10.37
C ARG A 161 8.46 5.35 8.86
N PHE A 162 7.46 4.75 8.27
CA PHE A 162 7.26 4.77 6.83
C PHE A 162 6.38 5.96 6.45
N LEU A 163 6.83 6.71 5.49
CA LEU A 163 6.02 7.68 4.77
C LEU A 163 5.72 7.09 3.39
N VAL A 164 4.46 7.05 3.00
CA VAL A 164 4.03 6.54 1.69
C VAL A 164 3.46 7.68 0.86
N GLU A 165 4.02 7.89 -0.32
CA GLU A 165 3.59 8.92 -1.26
C GLU A 165 3.17 8.29 -2.58
N ALA A 166 2.17 8.86 -3.24
CA ALA A 166 1.84 8.44 -4.59
C ALA A 166 2.99 8.82 -5.53
N ALA A 167 3.57 7.83 -6.21
CA ALA A 167 4.57 8.13 -7.22
C ALA A 167 3.87 8.79 -8.41
N ASN A 168 4.30 9.99 -8.76
CA ASN A 168 3.90 10.63 -10.01
C ASN A 168 4.50 9.81 -11.15
N GLY A 169 3.64 9.14 -11.91
CA GLY A 169 4.00 8.46 -13.15
C GLY A 169 4.11 9.44 -14.30
#